data_55bc67332ae462392d36765b3d932903
#
_entry.id   55bc67332ae462392d36765b3d932903
#
_cell.length_a   1.000
_cell.length_b   1.000
_cell.length_c   1.000
_cell.angle_alpha   90.00
_cell.angle_beta   90.00
_cell.angle_gamma   90.00
#
_symmetry.space_group_name_H-M   'P 1'
#
loop_
_entity.id
_entity.type
_entity.pdbx_description
1 polymer ?
#
loop_
_entity_poly.entity_id
_entity_poly.type
_entity_poly.pdbx_seq_one_letter_code
_entity_poly.pdbx_strand_id
1 'polypeptide(L)'
;MFGIGAGVSFFVNYSHKNLPVQSSPAISTPVPAGTEYASVRELAEQMSRPGGFTSEGLVTYLQERIRTLDPQLRSVIELNPQALETARALDQERANGQVRGPLHGIPILLKDTIETQGMQTSAGAFALVGAPAGKNAPLVDYLISQGAIVLAKTNMTELAGFRGTPDGWSSRGGQTRNPHHPDADVGGSSSGSAAAVAAGLAPLAVGAETNGSIIVPAALNGVVGLKPSVGLLDRDGIIPASQHQDTPGPMARSVFDVALMLNAMSARKSHDSASVEVDYTKLLVPDALKGKRIGYPVTFTANGEVQALENSAQFSKTLEVLEAQGAVLVPINLRIADASGYEKLLLSDVKEELNGYLAKRTGLPVKSLTELIKFNEDRDGKDTDHQPDLKKINDSTLDPASRETAWNELIQDFRSTVDEPIKTHTLDAIVSDFDTNSYFGVAVAGYPGITVPSGTTEDGLPTAAHFFGTRLSEPTLLAVAHGYEQAAQAATKPEL
;
A
#
# COMPACT_ATOMS: atom_id res chain seq x y z
N MET A 1 18.95 85.37 0.85
CA MET A 1 18.12 85.83 1.97
C MET A 1 17.49 84.64 2.63
N PHE A 2 17.62 84.58 3.92
CA PHE A 2 17.36 83.45 4.79
C PHE A 2 15.84 83.15 4.96
N GLY A 3 15.47 81.90 5.01
CA GLY A 3 14.17 81.44 5.42
C GLY A 3 14.28 80.17 6.27
N ILE A 4 14.05 80.33 7.56
CA ILE A 4 14.11 79.33 8.63
C ILE A 4 12.82 78.51 8.59
N GLY A 5 12.92 77.16 8.45
CA GLY A 5 11.81 76.22 8.55
C GLY A 5 11.93 75.36 9.81
N ALA A 6 10.96 75.50 10.70
CA ALA A 6 10.88 74.83 11.99
C ALA A 6 10.59 73.31 11.81
N GLY A 7 11.40 72.48 12.46
CA GLY A 7 11.17 71.04 12.55
C GLY A 7 10.13 70.70 13.62
N VAL A 8 9.12 69.93 13.25
CA VAL A 8 8.17 69.31 14.18
C VAL A 8 8.61 67.86 14.39
N SER A 9 9.10 67.57 15.61
CA SER A 9 9.40 66.21 16.05
C SER A 9 8.12 65.49 16.48
N PHE A 10 7.73 64.47 15.74
CA PHE A 10 6.71 63.52 16.22
C PHE A 10 7.38 62.42 17.06
N PHE A 11 7.16 62.46 18.34
CA PHE A 11 7.44 61.33 19.22
C PHE A 11 6.37 60.25 18.99
N VAL A 12 6.74 59.14 18.35
CA VAL A 12 5.93 57.95 18.26
C VAL A 12 6.21 57.12 19.53
N ASN A 13 5.24 57.09 20.42
CA ASN A 13 5.23 56.20 21.58
C ASN A 13 5.03 54.77 21.10
N TYR A 14 6.10 53.95 21.07
CA TYR A 14 6.01 52.49 20.91
C TYR A 14 5.53 51.91 22.24
N SER A 15 4.23 51.58 22.27
CA SER A 15 3.65 50.70 23.29
C SER A 15 4.22 49.30 23.09
N HIS A 16 5.03 48.84 24.01
CA HIS A 16 5.45 47.44 24.10
C HIS A 16 4.20 46.58 24.35
N LYS A 17 3.57 46.09 23.27
CA LYS A 17 2.66 44.95 23.37
C LYS A 17 3.51 43.72 23.72
N ASN A 18 3.25 43.13 24.89
CA ASN A 18 3.79 41.86 25.32
C ASN A 18 3.58 40.84 24.21
N LEU A 19 4.68 40.44 23.55
CA LEU A 19 4.71 39.25 22.71
C LEU A 19 4.43 38.07 23.64
N PRO A 20 3.58 37.10 23.24
CA PRO A 20 3.37 35.92 24.06
C PRO A 20 4.72 35.24 24.25
N VAL A 21 5.02 34.91 25.50
CA VAL A 21 6.17 34.13 25.90
C VAL A 21 6.10 32.81 25.08
N GLN A 22 7.04 32.60 24.15
CA GLN A 22 7.23 31.30 23.55
C GLN A 22 7.53 30.35 24.71
N SER A 23 6.57 29.49 25.02
CA SER A 23 6.80 28.37 25.92
C SER A 23 7.98 27.58 25.38
N SER A 24 9.01 27.42 26.19
CA SER A 24 10.13 26.52 25.90
C SER A 24 9.56 25.19 25.40
N PRO A 25 10.14 24.58 24.35
CA PRO A 25 9.67 23.29 23.88
C PRO A 25 9.67 22.34 25.08
N ALA A 26 8.51 21.77 25.39
CA ALA A 26 8.44 20.72 26.39
C ALA A 26 9.44 19.64 25.99
N ILE A 27 10.32 19.24 26.94
CA ILE A 27 11.25 18.12 26.71
C ILE A 27 10.39 16.92 26.36
N SER A 28 10.36 16.51 25.08
CA SER A 28 9.57 15.37 24.67
C SER A 28 10.16 14.12 25.32
N THR A 29 9.31 13.29 25.92
CA THR A 29 9.72 11.99 26.46
C THR A 29 10.35 11.18 25.30
N PRO A 30 11.54 10.57 25.51
CA PRO A 30 12.14 9.72 24.50
C PRO A 30 11.19 8.59 24.08
N VAL A 31 11.16 8.29 22.79
CA VAL A 31 10.40 7.14 22.27
C VAL A 31 11.10 5.85 22.73
N PRO A 32 10.43 4.95 23.45
CA PRO A 32 11.06 3.71 23.92
C PRO A 32 11.44 2.79 22.76
N ALA A 33 12.52 2.02 22.90
CA ALA A 33 12.86 0.93 22.00
C ALA A 33 11.71 -0.11 21.98
N GLY A 34 11.42 -0.66 20.80
CA GLY A 34 10.29 -1.58 20.58
C GLY A 34 9.02 -0.87 20.11
N THR A 35 8.96 0.47 20.23
CA THR A 35 7.81 1.28 19.73
C THR A 35 7.62 1.17 18.22
N GLU A 36 8.67 0.87 17.47
CA GLU A 36 8.64 0.66 16.02
C GLU A 36 7.71 -0.47 15.56
N TYR A 37 7.42 -1.40 16.48
CA TYR A 37 6.50 -2.51 16.22
C TYR A 37 5.13 -2.34 16.88
N ALA A 38 4.88 -1.22 17.56
CA ALA A 38 3.59 -0.92 18.15
C ALA A 38 2.50 -0.74 17.08
N SER A 39 1.27 -1.14 17.41
CA SER A 39 0.09 -0.87 16.61
C SER A 39 -0.24 0.62 16.59
N VAL A 40 -1.04 1.05 15.61
CA VAL A 40 -1.52 2.44 15.54
C VAL A 40 -2.26 2.83 16.81
N ARG A 41 -3.07 1.90 17.38
CA ARG A 41 -3.78 2.14 18.63
C ARG A 41 -2.83 2.40 19.80
N GLU A 42 -1.82 1.56 19.98
CA GLU A 42 -0.81 1.73 21.04
C GLU A 42 -0.03 3.03 20.88
N LEU A 43 0.35 3.38 19.64
CA LEU A 43 1.02 4.66 19.36
C LEU A 43 0.14 5.85 19.74
N ALA A 44 -1.14 5.84 19.34
CA ALA A 44 -2.09 6.89 19.64
C ALA A 44 -2.34 7.01 21.16
N GLU A 45 -2.48 5.90 21.87
CA GLU A 45 -2.60 5.85 23.31
C GLU A 45 -1.38 6.44 24.02
N GLN A 46 -0.16 6.07 23.60
CA GLN A 46 1.08 6.61 24.16
C GLN A 46 1.19 8.12 23.97
N MET A 47 0.88 8.63 22.77
CA MET A 47 0.90 10.05 22.47
C MET A 47 -0.19 10.85 23.22
N SER A 48 -1.24 10.19 23.68
CA SER A 48 -2.35 10.82 24.43
C SER A 48 -2.15 10.83 25.94
N ARG A 49 -1.18 10.06 26.46
CA ARG A 49 -0.93 9.97 27.92
C ARG A 49 -0.12 11.16 28.41
N PRO A 50 -0.38 11.67 29.62
CA PRO A 50 0.55 12.61 30.29
C PRO A 50 1.95 12.00 30.39
N GLY A 51 2.95 12.72 29.87
CA GLY A 51 4.34 12.23 29.82
C GLY A 51 4.62 11.21 28.74
N GLY A 52 3.69 10.96 27.82
CA GLY A 52 3.93 10.17 26.61
C GLY A 52 4.84 10.91 25.62
N PHE A 53 5.32 10.19 24.62
CA PHE A 53 6.09 10.83 23.54
C PHE A 53 5.16 11.60 22.58
N THR A 54 5.73 12.51 21.79
CA THR A 54 5.01 13.34 20.82
C THR A 54 5.07 12.73 19.42
N SER A 55 4.22 13.22 18.51
CA SER A 55 4.32 12.89 17.07
C SER A 55 5.69 13.31 16.51
N GLU A 56 6.23 14.47 16.92
CA GLU A 56 7.59 14.91 16.56
C GLU A 56 8.64 13.90 17.04
N GLY A 57 8.53 13.42 18.29
CA GLY A 57 9.41 12.39 18.84
C GLY A 57 9.37 11.09 18.04
N LEU A 58 8.15 10.62 17.68
CA LEU A 58 7.96 9.41 16.88
C LEU A 58 8.53 9.56 15.47
N VAL A 59 8.27 10.67 14.79
CA VAL A 59 8.84 10.95 13.46
C VAL A 59 10.37 10.98 13.51
N THR A 60 10.94 11.66 14.52
CA THR A 60 12.40 11.72 14.72
C THR A 60 12.98 10.32 14.91
N TYR A 61 12.35 9.50 15.76
CA TYR A 61 12.76 8.13 16.02
C TYR A 61 12.74 7.26 14.75
N LEU A 62 11.66 7.33 13.98
CA LEU A 62 11.53 6.54 12.75
C LEU A 62 12.48 7.03 11.64
N GLN A 63 12.71 8.35 11.51
CA GLN A 63 13.71 8.87 10.58
C GLN A 63 15.13 8.38 10.92
N GLU A 64 15.47 8.31 12.20
CA GLU A 64 16.76 7.76 12.63
C GLU A 64 16.86 6.25 12.33
N ARG A 65 15.78 5.49 12.51
CA ARG A 65 15.74 4.07 12.11
C ARG A 65 15.91 3.92 10.60
N ILE A 66 15.22 4.72 9.80
CA ILE A 66 15.39 4.73 8.34
C ILE A 66 16.85 5.02 7.99
N ARG A 67 17.45 6.06 8.58
CA ARG A 67 18.85 6.44 8.32
C ARG A 67 19.83 5.31 8.67
N THR A 68 19.55 4.52 9.71
CA THR A 68 20.43 3.49 10.21
C THR A 68 20.26 2.15 9.49
N LEU A 69 19.02 1.72 9.26
CA LEU A 69 18.70 0.38 8.74
C LEU A 69 18.46 0.36 7.23
N ASP A 70 17.85 1.41 6.68
CA ASP A 70 17.43 1.40 5.28
C ASP A 70 18.56 1.39 4.24
N PRO A 71 19.81 1.84 4.54
CA PRO A 71 20.93 1.62 3.61
C PRO A 71 21.16 0.14 3.24
N GLN A 72 20.77 -0.80 4.10
CA GLN A 72 20.84 -2.23 3.85
C GLN A 72 19.57 -2.77 3.18
N LEU A 73 18.40 -2.18 3.47
CA LEU A 73 17.10 -2.61 2.97
C LEU A 73 16.72 -1.94 1.65
N ARG A 74 17.07 -0.66 1.47
CA ARG A 74 16.67 0.17 0.32
C ARG A 74 15.17 0.16 0.08
N SER A 75 14.41 0.21 1.15
CA SER A 75 12.95 0.22 1.13
C SER A 75 12.36 1.62 0.99
N VAL A 76 13.11 2.66 1.39
CA VAL A 76 12.74 4.07 1.31
C VAL A 76 13.50 4.75 0.18
N ILE A 77 12.81 5.49 -0.68
CA ILE A 77 13.42 6.15 -1.84
C ILE A 77 13.55 7.68 -1.66
N GLU A 78 12.70 8.28 -0.80
CA GLU A 78 12.70 9.72 -0.53
C GLU A 78 12.03 10.02 0.81
N LEU A 79 12.73 10.71 1.71
CA LEU A 79 12.15 11.23 2.95
C LEU A 79 11.35 12.50 2.68
N ASN A 80 10.21 12.68 3.38
CA ASN A 80 9.46 13.92 3.32
C ASN A 80 10.14 15.01 4.18
N PRO A 81 10.63 16.10 3.57
CA PRO A 81 11.30 17.18 4.31
C PRO A 81 10.35 17.92 5.27
N GLN A 82 9.03 17.82 5.08
CA GLN A 82 8.03 18.49 5.90
C GLN A 82 7.48 17.61 7.05
N ALA A 83 7.91 16.35 7.17
CA ALA A 83 7.34 15.42 8.14
C ALA A 83 7.45 15.93 9.59
N LEU A 84 8.60 16.49 9.99
CA LEU A 84 8.78 17.03 11.34
C LEU A 84 7.94 18.30 11.60
N GLU A 85 7.82 19.18 10.62
CA GLU A 85 6.96 20.37 10.75
C GLU A 85 5.50 19.97 10.90
N THR A 86 5.04 19.02 10.09
CA THR A 86 3.68 18.45 10.18
C THR A 86 3.45 17.81 11.56
N ALA A 87 4.43 17.05 12.06
CA ALA A 87 4.33 16.41 13.37
C ALA A 87 4.16 17.43 14.50
N ARG A 88 4.96 18.52 14.51
CA ARG A 88 4.84 19.62 15.48
C ARG A 88 3.47 20.30 15.44
N ALA A 89 2.94 20.53 14.23
CA ALA A 89 1.63 21.13 14.07
C ALA A 89 0.53 20.23 14.67
N LEU A 90 0.59 18.93 14.44
CA LEU A 90 -0.36 17.96 15.00
C LEU A 90 -0.21 17.82 16.52
N ASP A 91 0.99 17.87 17.06
CA ASP A 91 1.20 17.91 18.51
C ASP A 91 0.60 19.16 19.14
N GLN A 92 0.71 20.31 18.47
CA GLN A 92 0.05 21.55 18.94
C GLN A 92 -1.48 21.43 18.87
N GLU A 93 -2.04 20.84 17.82
CA GLU A 93 -3.48 20.56 17.74
C GLU A 93 -3.93 19.66 18.88
N ARG A 94 -3.20 18.56 19.17
CA ARG A 94 -3.50 17.66 20.27
C ARG A 94 -3.43 18.37 21.62
N ALA A 95 -2.43 19.23 21.84
CA ALA A 95 -2.30 20.04 23.06
C ALA A 95 -3.49 20.99 23.27
N ASN A 96 -4.13 21.44 22.19
CA ASN A 96 -5.33 22.26 22.19
C ASN A 96 -6.64 21.42 22.25
N GLY A 97 -6.54 20.11 22.46
CA GLY A 97 -7.69 19.20 22.49
C GLY A 97 -8.28 18.86 21.12
N GLN A 98 -7.56 19.16 20.05
CA GLN A 98 -7.99 18.90 18.68
C GLN A 98 -7.32 17.62 18.15
N VAL A 99 -8.11 16.60 17.83
CA VAL A 99 -7.66 15.35 17.22
C VAL A 99 -8.46 15.17 15.93
N ARG A 100 -7.77 15.10 14.78
CA ARG A 100 -8.42 15.03 13.46
C ARG A 100 -9.12 13.70 13.21
N GLY A 101 -8.51 12.59 13.69
CA GLY A 101 -9.01 11.25 13.47
C GLY A 101 -8.07 10.19 14.04
N PRO A 102 -8.30 8.91 13.75
CA PRO A 102 -7.54 7.79 14.33
C PRO A 102 -6.07 7.74 13.88
N LEU A 103 -5.70 8.44 12.80
CA LEU A 103 -4.32 8.56 12.33
C LEU A 103 -3.61 9.82 12.81
N HIS A 104 -4.18 10.58 13.76
CA HIS A 104 -3.61 11.84 14.20
C HIS A 104 -2.22 11.69 14.82
N GLY A 105 -1.21 12.17 14.08
CA GLY A 105 0.20 12.10 14.47
C GLY A 105 0.89 10.77 14.10
N ILE A 106 0.23 9.89 13.34
CA ILE A 106 0.78 8.59 12.91
C ILE A 106 1.55 8.74 11.59
N PRO A 107 2.85 8.37 11.56
CA PRO A 107 3.64 8.36 10.35
C PRO A 107 3.23 7.23 9.40
N ILE A 108 3.12 7.55 8.11
CA ILE A 108 2.79 6.60 7.04
C ILE A 108 3.78 6.69 5.88
N LEU A 109 3.92 5.60 5.13
CA LEU A 109 4.71 5.54 3.92
C LEU A 109 3.81 5.44 2.69
N LEU A 110 4.25 6.00 1.57
CA LEU A 110 3.52 5.98 0.31
C LEU A 110 4.41 5.40 -0.80
N LYS A 111 3.89 4.42 -1.54
CA LYS A 111 4.57 3.88 -2.73
C LYS A 111 4.89 5.00 -3.72
N ASP A 112 6.03 4.91 -4.41
CA ASP A 112 6.53 5.97 -5.30
C ASP A 112 5.69 6.17 -6.59
N THR A 113 4.57 5.47 -6.72
CA THR A 113 3.55 5.74 -7.75
C THR A 113 2.53 6.80 -7.32
N ILE A 114 2.44 7.15 -6.03
CA ILE A 114 1.37 7.97 -5.46
C ILE A 114 1.81 9.44 -5.40
N GLU A 115 1.13 10.34 -6.12
CA GLU A 115 1.44 11.76 -6.11
C GLU A 115 1.31 12.35 -4.70
N THR A 116 2.40 12.99 -4.27
CA THR A 116 2.52 13.62 -2.96
C THR A 116 3.10 15.00 -3.16
N GLN A 117 2.37 16.03 -2.75
CA GLN A 117 2.77 17.42 -2.95
C GLN A 117 4.18 17.70 -2.40
N GLY A 118 5.02 18.31 -3.23
CA GLY A 118 6.39 18.67 -2.87
C GLY A 118 7.40 17.51 -2.92
N MET A 119 6.96 16.27 -3.23
CA MET A 119 7.83 15.10 -3.36
C MET A 119 7.84 14.58 -4.80
N GLN A 120 8.88 13.81 -5.14
CA GLN A 120 8.93 13.11 -6.42
C GLN A 120 7.87 12.00 -6.47
N THR A 121 7.41 11.71 -7.67
CA THR A 121 6.55 10.56 -7.97
C THR A 121 7.07 9.96 -9.25
N SER A 122 7.93 8.96 -9.12
CA SER A 122 8.76 8.48 -10.22
C SER A 122 8.54 7.02 -10.59
N ALA A 123 7.69 6.28 -9.86
CA ALA A 123 7.58 4.82 -10.02
C ALA A 123 8.96 4.13 -10.02
N GLY A 124 9.93 4.64 -9.24
CA GLY A 124 11.29 4.15 -9.17
C GLY A 124 12.18 4.51 -10.39
N ALA A 125 11.63 5.14 -11.42
CA ALA A 125 12.36 5.44 -12.67
C ALA A 125 13.01 6.83 -12.64
N PHE A 126 14.28 6.92 -13.02
CA PHE A 126 14.94 8.20 -13.22
C PHE A 126 14.30 9.05 -14.33
N ALA A 127 13.75 8.40 -15.34
CA ALA A 127 13.03 9.07 -16.43
C ALA A 127 11.83 9.89 -15.95
N LEU A 128 11.30 9.61 -14.75
CA LEU A 128 10.18 10.33 -14.15
C LEU A 128 10.59 11.27 -13.00
N VAL A 129 11.90 11.45 -12.78
CA VAL A 129 12.41 12.45 -11.84
C VAL A 129 12.44 13.82 -12.53
N GLY A 130 11.74 14.78 -11.95
CA GLY A 130 11.61 16.13 -12.50
C GLY A 130 11.04 17.11 -11.48
N ALA A 131 10.06 17.90 -11.87
CA ALA A 131 9.35 18.74 -10.92
C ALA A 131 8.55 17.88 -9.95
N PRO A 132 8.63 18.14 -8.62
CA PRO A 132 7.78 17.48 -7.64
C PRO A 132 6.29 17.60 -7.98
N ALA A 133 5.46 16.71 -7.41
CA ALA A 133 4.03 16.79 -7.59
C ALA A 133 3.49 18.13 -7.05
N GLY A 134 2.68 18.82 -7.84
CA GLY A 134 2.08 20.11 -7.46
C GLY A 134 0.88 19.97 -6.52
N LYS A 135 0.34 18.75 -6.38
CA LYS A 135 -0.79 18.40 -5.51
C LYS A 135 -0.64 16.97 -5.02
N ASN A 136 -1.39 16.62 -4.00
CA ASN A 136 -1.54 15.24 -3.56
C ASN A 136 -2.51 14.47 -4.47
N ALA A 137 -2.34 13.15 -4.52
CA ALA A 137 -3.44 12.27 -4.88
C ALA A 137 -4.59 12.42 -3.87
N PRO A 138 -5.87 12.35 -4.26
CA PRO A 138 -7.00 12.52 -3.34
C PRO A 138 -6.93 11.62 -2.11
N LEU A 139 -6.49 10.37 -2.27
CA LEU A 139 -6.33 9.45 -1.14
C LEU A 139 -5.32 9.95 -0.10
N VAL A 140 -4.28 10.69 -0.52
CA VAL A 140 -3.28 11.28 0.39
C VAL A 140 -3.89 12.43 1.19
N ASP A 141 -4.73 13.26 0.55
CA ASP A 141 -5.47 14.31 1.24
C ASP A 141 -6.44 13.71 2.29
N TYR A 142 -7.08 12.57 1.99
CA TYR A 142 -7.95 11.88 2.97
C TYR A 142 -7.15 11.41 4.17
N LEU A 143 -6.01 10.76 3.97
CA LEU A 143 -5.12 10.32 5.03
C LEU A 143 -4.63 11.49 5.90
N ILE A 144 -4.21 12.60 5.28
CA ILE A 144 -3.79 13.82 5.98
C ILE A 144 -4.97 14.44 6.75
N SER A 145 -6.18 14.42 6.21
CA SER A 145 -7.37 14.91 6.90
C SER A 145 -7.68 14.14 8.19
N GLN A 146 -7.28 12.86 8.24
CA GLN A 146 -7.36 12.01 9.44
C GLN A 146 -6.16 12.18 10.39
N GLY A 147 -5.23 13.08 10.05
CA GLY A 147 -4.06 13.41 10.85
C GLY A 147 -2.83 12.55 10.58
N ALA A 148 -2.78 11.78 9.49
CA ALA A 148 -1.59 11.05 9.11
C ALA A 148 -0.44 11.99 8.72
N ILE A 149 0.79 11.56 9.00
CA ILE A 149 2.02 12.24 8.60
C ILE A 149 2.67 11.45 7.48
N VAL A 150 2.76 12.01 6.29
CA VAL A 150 3.55 11.39 5.23
C VAL A 150 5.03 11.46 5.63
N LEU A 151 5.61 10.30 5.96
CA LEU A 151 7.00 10.20 6.41
C LEU A 151 7.98 10.10 5.23
N ALA A 152 7.63 9.27 4.23
CA ALA A 152 8.52 9.00 3.10
C ALA A 152 7.78 8.38 1.92
N LYS A 153 8.45 8.38 0.75
CA LYS A 153 8.10 7.53 -0.41
C LYS A 153 8.90 6.24 -0.32
N THR A 154 8.26 5.12 -0.67
CA THR A 154 8.90 3.80 -0.66
C THR A 154 9.42 3.42 -2.03
N ASN A 155 10.55 2.69 -2.05
CA ASN A 155 11.06 2.05 -3.24
C ASN A 155 10.06 0.98 -3.76
N MET A 156 10.25 0.54 -4.98
CA MET A 156 9.35 -0.39 -5.65
C MET A 156 10.05 -1.06 -6.83
N THR A 157 9.46 -2.13 -7.40
CA THR A 157 9.86 -2.60 -8.71
C THR A 157 9.56 -1.53 -9.75
N GLU A 158 10.58 -1.10 -10.51
CA GLU A 158 10.46 0.03 -11.44
C GLU A 158 9.27 -0.10 -12.39
N LEU A 159 8.47 0.98 -12.49
CA LEU A 159 7.25 1.02 -13.31
C LEU A 159 6.30 -0.16 -13.04
N ALA A 160 6.18 -0.56 -11.77
CA ALA A 160 5.34 -1.68 -11.33
C ALA A 160 5.68 -3.04 -11.95
N GLY A 161 6.94 -3.24 -12.38
CA GLY A 161 7.44 -4.44 -13.05
C GLY A 161 7.43 -4.35 -14.58
N PHE A 162 6.79 -3.34 -15.16
CA PHE A 162 6.67 -3.20 -16.61
C PHE A 162 7.98 -2.81 -17.33
N ARG A 163 9.05 -2.54 -16.60
CA ARG A 163 10.38 -2.43 -17.19
C ARG A 163 10.98 -3.81 -17.53
N GLY A 164 10.57 -4.88 -16.85
CA GLY A 164 11.14 -6.23 -16.99
C GLY A 164 12.41 -6.42 -16.15
N THR A 165 12.45 -5.77 -14.97
CA THR A 165 13.53 -5.89 -13.97
C THR A 165 13.12 -6.83 -12.84
N PRO A 166 14.09 -7.36 -12.05
CA PRO A 166 13.78 -8.16 -10.87
C PRO A 166 12.88 -7.41 -9.88
N ASP A 167 12.06 -8.14 -9.14
CA ASP A 167 11.21 -7.58 -8.10
C ASP A 167 12.02 -6.81 -7.05
N GLY A 168 11.49 -5.67 -6.65
CA GLY A 168 12.14 -4.75 -5.71
C GLY A 168 13.25 -3.88 -6.28
N TRP A 169 13.64 -4.07 -7.55
CA TRP A 169 14.67 -3.23 -8.15
C TRP A 169 14.08 -2.01 -8.85
N SER A 170 14.73 -0.86 -8.64
CA SER A 170 14.47 0.34 -9.41
C SER A 170 15.77 1.10 -9.71
N SER A 171 15.81 1.80 -10.84
CA SER A 171 16.97 2.59 -11.21
C SER A 171 17.25 3.71 -10.20
N ARG A 172 16.22 4.27 -9.59
CA ARG A 172 16.33 5.36 -8.60
C ARG A 172 16.70 4.85 -7.20
N GLY A 173 16.13 3.74 -6.75
CA GLY A 173 16.29 3.23 -5.38
C GLY A 173 17.25 2.05 -5.24
N GLY A 174 17.62 1.39 -6.35
CA GLY A 174 18.36 0.12 -6.32
C GLY A 174 17.48 -1.05 -5.88
N GLN A 175 18.10 -2.16 -5.46
CA GLN A 175 17.40 -3.38 -5.04
C GLN A 175 16.91 -3.28 -3.61
N THR A 176 15.61 -3.29 -3.39
CA THR A 176 15.00 -3.51 -2.07
C THR A 176 15.30 -4.93 -1.61
N ARG A 177 15.69 -5.08 -0.34
CA ARG A 177 16.02 -6.38 0.27
C ARG A 177 14.91 -6.82 1.22
N ASN A 178 14.70 -8.14 1.27
CA ASN A 178 13.80 -8.73 2.24
C ASN A 178 14.39 -8.59 3.65
N PRO A 179 13.66 -8.01 4.64
CA PRO A 179 14.19 -7.78 5.98
C PRO A 179 14.37 -9.06 6.80
N HIS A 180 13.71 -10.17 6.45
CA HIS A 180 13.90 -11.46 7.11
C HIS A 180 15.16 -12.17 6.62
N HIS A 181 15.46 -12.07 5.33
CA HIS A 181 16.65 -12.60 4.72
C HIS A 181 17.05 -11.80 3.49
N PRO A 182 18.21 -11.10 3.48
CA PRO A 182 18.57 -10.14 2.43
C PRO A 182 18.63 -10.69 1.00
N ASP A 183 18.85 -11.98 0.84
CA ASP A 183 18.93 -12.67 -0.46
C ASP A 183 17.63 -13.36 -0.86
N ALA A 184 16.62 -13.37 0.02
CA ALA A 184 15.29 -13.87 -0.33
C ALA A 184 14.53 -12.89 -1.21
N ASP A 185 13.56 -13.42 -1.93
CA ASP A 185 12.63 -12.61 -2.72
C ASP A 185 11.88 -11.62 -1.81
N VAL A 186 11.85 -10.38 -2.20
CA VAL A 186 11.12 -9.30 -1.49
C VAL A 186 9.73 -9.11 -2.06
N GLY A 187 9.46 -9.72 -3.23
CA GLY A 187 8.24 -9.49 -4.00
C GLY A 187 8.13 -8.08 -4.56
N GLY A 188 7.12 -7.90 -5.39
CA GLY A 188 6.86 -6.63 -6.08
C GLY A 188 5.39 -6.47 -6.49
N SER A 189 5.06 -5.28 -6.87
CA SER A 189 5.92 -4.10 -7.02
C SER A 189 5.94 -3.17 -5.80
N SER A 190 5.10 -3.37 -4.76
CA SER A 190 5.13 -2.55 -3.51
C SER A 190 6.20 -3.05 -2.51
N SER A 191 7.38 -3.43 -3.02
CA SER A 191 8.48 -4.05 -2.27
C SER A 191 8.92 -3.23 -1.08
N GLY A 192 9.22 -1.96 -1.30
CA GLY A 192 9.66 -1.05 -0.26
C GLY A 192 8.57 -0.78 0.80
N SER A 193 7.28 -0.75 0.39
CA SER A 193 6.17 -0.58 1.33
C SER A 193 6.09 -1.75 2.31
N ALA A 194 6.17 -2.99 1.80
CA ALA A 194 6.14 -4.19 2.63
C ALA A 194 7.38 -4.31 3.53
N ALA A 195 8.58 -4.19 2.93
CA ALA A 195 9.84 -4.32 3.64
C ALA A 195 9.99 -3.28 4.75
N ALA A 196 9.61 -2.01 4.49
CA ALA A 196 9.68 -0.95 5.49
C ALA A 196 8.73 -1.19 6.67
N VAL A 197 7.50 -1.66 6.43
CA VAL A 197 6.54 -2.01 7.49
C VAL A 197 7.04 -3.20 8.29
N ALA A 198 7.55 -4.24 7.64
CA ALA A 198 8.12 -5.42 8.30
C ALA A 198 9.32 -5.05 9.19
N ALA A 199 10.19 -4.16 8.72
CA ALA A 199 11.37 -3.68 9.43
C ALA A 199 11.05 -2.65 10.54
N GLY A 200 9.79 -2.27 10.74
CA GLY A 200 9.41 -1.25 11.73
C GLY A 200 9.92 0.15 11.38
N LEU A 201 10.03 0.50 10.10
CA LEU A 201 10.39 1.86 9.67
C LEU A 201 9.18 2.80 9.64
N ALA A 202 7.98 2.24 9.64
CA ALA A 202 6.72 2.90 9.91
C ALA A 202 5.64 1.87 10.28
N PRO A 203 4.56 2.26 10.96
CA PRO A 203 3.47 1.36 11.28
C PRO A 203 2.62 0.98 10.06
N LEU A 204 2.50 1.88 9.08
CA LEU A 204 1.60 1.78 7.95
C LEU A 204 2.28 2.18 6.65
N ALA A 205 1.89 1.52 5.56
CA ALA A 205 2.22 1.95 4.21
C ALA A 205 1.03 1.81 3.25
N VAL A 206 0.98 2.66 2.22
CA VAL A 206 0.11 2.48 1.07
C VAL A 206 0.90 1.82 -0.04
N GLY A 207 0.44 0.65 -0.48
CA GLY A 207 0.84 0.01 -1.72
C GLY A 207 -0.10 0.35 -2.87
N ALA A 208 0.20 -0.17 -4.04
CA ALA A 208 -0.70 -0.16 -5.19
C ALA A 208 -0.51 -1.45 -5.98
N GLU A 209 -1.61 -2.01 -6.47
CA GLU A 209 -1.62 -3.27 -7.17
C GLU A 209 -2.41 -3.19 -8.47
N THR A 210 -1.82 -3.72 -9.52
CA THR A 210 -2.49 -4.11 -10.74
C THR A 210 -2.76 -5.62 -10.69
N ASN A 211 -1.72 -6.42 -10.38
CA ASN A 211 -1.81 -7.86 -10.18
C ASN A 211 -0.70 -8.35 -9.25
N GLY A 212 -1.05 -8.74 -8.03
CA GLY A 212 -0.12 -9.25 -7.02
C GLY A 212 0.70 -8.20 -6.27
N SER A 213 0.73 -6.95 -6.72
CA SER A 213 1.71 -5.95 -6.25
C SER A 213 1.51 -5.40 -4.82
N ILE A 214 0.46 -5.81 -4.11
CA ILE A 214 0.28 -5.64 -2.65
C ILE A 214 0.40 -7.02 -1.99
N ILE A 215 -0.32 -8.00 -2.52
CA ILE A 215 -0.47 -9.34 -1.93
C ILE A 215 0.89 -10.05 -1.86
N VAL A 216 1.65 -10.05 -2.96
CA VAL A 216 2.94 -10.76 -3.05
C VAL A 216 3.99 -10.17 -2.09
N PRO A 217 4.32 -8.86 -2.15
CA PRO A 217 5.31 -8.33 -1.23
C PRO A 217 4.85 -8.37 0.24
N ALA A 218 3.55 -8.27 0.54
CA ALA A 218 3.05 -8.43 1.89
C ALA A 218 3.28 -9.85 2.42
N ALA A 219 2.97 -10.88 1.63
CA ALA A 219 3.20 -12.28 1.98
C ALA A 219 4.67 -12.57 2.26
N LEU A 220 5.55 -12.19 1.32
CA LEU A 220 6.99 -12.48 1.39
C LEU A 220 7.73 -11.70 2.48
N ASN A 221 7.18 -10.59 2.96
CA ASN A 221 7.76 -9.82 4.06
C ASN A 221 7.04 -10.03 5.40
N GLY A 222 6.08 -10.96 5.49
CA GLY A 222 5.41 -11.30 6.74
C GLY A 222 4.52 -10.18 7.30
N VAL A 223 3.91 -9.38 6.43
CA VAL A 223 2.95 -8.32 6.82
C VAL A 223 1.57 -8.59 6.22
N VAL A 224 0.57 -7.89 6.73
CA VAL A 224 -0.79 -7.92 6.19
C VAL A 224 -0.90 -6.93 5.05
N GLY A 225 -1.37 -7.39 3.89
CA GLY A 225 -1.67 -6.56 2.73
C GLY A 225 -3.10 -6.78 2.25
N LEU A 226 -3.85 -5.71 2.08
CA LEU A 226 -5.19 -5.76 1.50
C LEU A 226 -5.18 -5.11 0.12
N LYS A 227 -5.55 -5.89 -0.89
CA LYS A 227 -5.95 -5.38 -2.20
C LYS A 227 -7.47 -5.19 -2.19
N PRO A 228 -7.99 -3.97 -2.16
CA PRO A 228 -9.43 -3.76 -2.18
C PRO A 228 -10.05 -4.11 -3.53
N SER A 229 -11.36 -4.16 -3.57
CA SER A 229 -12.15 -4.19 -4.82
C SER A 229 -11.76 -3.02 -5.71
N VAL A 230 -11.56 -3.27 -6.99
CA VAL A 230 -11.31 -2.21 -7.97
C VAL A 230 -12.48 -1.21 -7.96
N GLY A 231 -12.15 0.08 -7.81
CA GLY A 231 -13.12 1.17 -7.72
C GLY A 231 -13.66 1.45 -6.31
N LEU A 232 -13.22 0.72 -5.26
CA LEU A 232 -13.54 1.07 -3.87
C LEU A 232 -12.80 2.33 -3.43
N LEU A 233 -11.53 2.45 -3.80
CA LEU A 233 -10.68 3.59 -3.50
C LEU A 233 -10.40 4.40 -4.77
N ASP A 234 -10.18 5.70 -4.57
CA ASP A 234 -9.78 6.61 -5.63
C ASP A 234 -8.36 6.29 -6.11
N ARG A 235 -8.16 6.23 -7.43
CA ARG A 235 -6.86 6.01 -8.06
C ARG A 235 -6.28 7.25 -8.75
N ASP A 236 -6.98 8.39 -8.69
CA ASP A 236 -6.47 9.64 -9.24
C ASP A 236 -5.16 10.06 -8.56
N GLY A 237 -4.22 10.57 -9.36
CA GLY A 237 -2.90 10.94 -8.86
C GLY A 237 -2.00 9.74 -8.53
N ILE A 238 -2.31 8.55 -9.02
CA ILE A 238 -1.44 7.37 -8.98
C ILE A 238 -0.95 7.11 -10.40
N ILE A 239 0.36 6.86 -10.59
CA ILE A 239 0.90 6.48 -11.90
C ILE A 239 0.20 5.19 -12.33
N PRO A 240 -0.56 5.20 -13.43
CA PRO A 240 -1.44 4.11 -13.79
C PRO A 240 -0.75 3.02 -14.61
N ALA A 241 -1.33 1.81 -14.56
CA ALA A 241 -1.01 0.68 -15.42
C ALA A 241 -2.26 0.18 -16.15
N SER A 242 -3.38 -0.07 -15.46
CA SER A 242 -4.64 -0.53 -16.06
C SER A 242 -5.85 0.01 -15.30
N GLN A 243 -6.76 0.65 -16.02
CA GLN A 243 -8.03 1.10 -15.43
C GLN A 243 -8.90 -0.06 -14.92
N HIS A 244 -8.69 -1.27 -15.42
CA HIS A 244 -9.48 -2.45 -15.11
C HIS A 244 -9.04 -3.14 -13.81
N GLN A 245 -7.78 -2.92 -13.38
CA GLN A 245 -7.19 -3.68 -12.27
C GLN A 245 -6.57 -2.80 -11.17
N ASP A 246 -6.10 -1.58 -11.50
CA ASP A 246 -5.35 -0.77 -10.54
C ASP A 246 -6.19 -0.39 -9.31
N THR A 247 -5.60 -0.62 -8.14
CA THR A 247 -6.12 -0.14 -6.87
C THR A 247 -4.99 0.15 -5.88
N PRO A 248 -5.04 1.27 -5.13
CA PRO A 248 -4.21 1.40 -3.93
C PRO A 248 -4.74 0.50 -2.83
N GLY A 249 -3.90 0.18 -1.85
CA GLY A 249 -4.34 -0.57 -0.68
C GLY A 249 -3.40 -0.46 0.50
N PRO A 250 -3.92 -0.69 1.73
CA PRO A 250 -3.16 -0.59 2.96
C PRO A 250 -2.28 -1.82 3.20
N MET A 251 -1.11 -1.57 3.78
CA MET A 251 -0.17 -2.59 4.26
C MET A 251 0.24 -2.24 5.70
N ALA A 252 0.15 -3.21 6.60
CA ALA A 252 0.45 -3.03 8.03
C ALA A 252 0.88 -4.36 8.67
N ARG A 253 1.27 -4.33 9.94
CA ARG A 253 1.62 -5.56 10.68
C ARG A 253 0.42 -6.28 11.28
N SER A 254 -0.78 -5.67 11.25
CA SER A 254 -2.01 -6.29 11.74
C SER A 254 -3.21 -6.01 10.85
N VAL A 255 -4.17 -6.92 10.86
CA VAL A 255 -5.46 -6.74 10.18
C VAL A 255 -6.22 -5.53 10.73
N PHE A 256 -6.11 -5.28 12.05
CA PHE A 256 -6.74 -4.11 12.65
C PHE A 256 -6.21 -2.80 12.06
N ASP A 257 -4.89 -2.65 11.95
CA ASP A 257 -4.26 -1.44 11.39
C ASP A 257 -4.56 -1.28 9.89
N VAL A 258 -4.66 -2.41 9.15
CA VAL A 258 -5.13 -2.41 7.75
C VAL A 258 -6.57 -1.90 7.64
N ALA A 259 -7.48 -2.38 8.50
CA ALA A 259 -8.88 -1.95 8.50
C ALA A 259 -9.01 -0.46 8.88
N LEU A 260 -8.25 -0.01 9.86
CA LEU A 260 -8.20 1.39 10.28
C LEU A 260 -7.68 2.29 9.17
N MET A 261 -6.64 1.86 8.47
CA MET A 261 -6.10 2.61 7.33
C MET A 261 -7.08 2.60 6.14
N LEU A 262 -7.77 1.49 5.88
CA LEU A 262 -8.81 1.43 4.84
C LEU A 262 -9.94 2.42 5.13
N ASN A 263 -10.39 2.56 6.40
CA ASN A 263 -11.35 3.59 6.79
C ASN A 263 -10.87 5.00 6.40
N ALA A 264 -9.61 5.31 6.70
CA ALA A 264 -9.04 6.62 6.40
C ALA A 264 -8.88 6.87 4.90
N MET A 265 -8.52 5.84 4.11
CA MET A 265 -8.39 5.91 2.66
C MET A 265 -9.74 6.05 1.94
N SER A 266 -10.82 5.52 2.53
CA SER A 266 -12.19 5.57 2.00
C SER A 266 -13.06 6.68 2.59
N ALA A 267 -12.52 7.53 3.47
CA ALA A 267 -13.25 8.53 4.27
C ALA A 267 -13.98 9.60 3.45
N ARG A 268 -13.64 9.71 2.16
CA ARG A 268 -14.41 10.56 1.25
C ARG A 268 -14.89 9.75 0.08
N LYS A 269 -16.19 9.64 -0.02
CA LYS A 269 -16.86 9.02 -1.15
C LYS A 269 -16.52 9.73 -2.45
N SER A 270 -16.20 8.95 -3.45
CA SER A 270 -16.45 9.33 -4.84
C SER A 270 -17.89 9.89 -4.96
N HIS A 271 -18.16 10.69 -5.95
CA HIS A 271 -19.46 11.36 -6.20
C HIS A 271 -20.66 10.41 -6.31
N ASP A 272 -20.51 9.15 -5.98
CA ASP A 272 -21.56 8.15 -5.99
C ASP A 272 -22.28 8.12 -4.62
N SER A 273 -23.48 8.67 -4.60
CA SER A 273 -24.33 8.85 -3.42
C SER A 273 -24.83 7.54 -2.76
N ALA A 274 -24.45 6.39 -3.28
CA ALA A 274 -24.90 5.07 -2.82
C ALA A 274 -23.91 4.37 -1.85
N SER A 275 -22.74 4.94 -1.55
CA SER A 275 -21.77 4.31 -0.65
C SER A 275 -22.20 4.51 0.82
N VAL A 276 -22.49 3.41 1.51
CA VAL A 276 -22.66 3.38 2.98
C VAL A 276 -21.27 3.57 3.60
N GLU A 277 -21.16 4.50 4.54
CA GLU A 277 -19.94 4.67 5.34
C GLU A 277 -19.77 3.44 6.24
N VAL A 278 -18.83 2.58 5.89
CA VAL A 278 -18.50 1.38 6.65
C VAL A 278 -17.33 1.68 7.56
N ASP A 279 -17.51 1.47 8.85
CA ASP A 279 -16.38 1.43 9.79
C ASP A 279 -15.88 -0.01 9.92
N TYR A 280 -14.86 -0.35 9.14
CA TYR A 280 -14.31 -1.70 9.06
C TYR A 280 -13.76 -2.18 10.42
N THR A 281 -13.29 -1.29 11.30
CA THR A 281 -12.75 -1.67 12.60
C THR A 281 -13.82 -2.22 13.56
N LYS A 282 -15.07 -1.79 13.40
CA LYS A 282 -16.19 -2.28 14.21
C LYS A 282 -16.61 -3.72 13.89
N LEU A 283 -16.17 -4.25 12.75
CA LEU A 283 -16.46 -5.60 12.30
C LEU A 283 -15.46 -6.63 12.87
N LEU A 284 -14.37 -6.17 13.46
CA LEU A 284 -13.28 -7.00 13.97
C LEU A 284 -13.61 -7.45 15.40
N VAL A 285 -14.50 -8.43 15.50
CA VAL A 285 -14.96 -8.98 16.78
C VAL A 285 -14.30 -10.35 17.08
N PRO A 286 -14.15 -10.73 18.36
CA PRO A 286 -13.44 -11.96 18.73
C PRO A 286 -14.01 -13.24 18.10
N ASP A 287 -15.35 -13.34 17.98
CA ASP A 287 -16.02 -14.54 17.46
C ASP A 287 -16.32 -14.45 15.94
N ALA A 288 -15.56 -13.64 15.19
CA ALA A 288 -15.83 -13.37 13.78
C ALA A 288 -15.81 -14.62 12.88
N LEU A 289 -15.08 -15.68 13.28
CA LEU A 289 -14.99 -16.95 12.54
C LEU A 289 -16.14 -17.93 12.86
N LYS A 290 -16.82 -17.76 13.97
CA LYS A 290 -17.83 -18.72 14.43
C LYS A 290 -18.99 -18.85 13.44
N GLY A 291 -19.15 -20.06 12.89
CA GLY A 291 -20.18 -20.39 11.92
C GLY A 291 -19.90 -19.87 10.50
N LYS A 292 -18.80 -19.18 10.26
CA LYS A 292 -18.38 -18.74 8.91
C LYS A 292 -18.05 -19.95 8.05
N ARG A 293 -18.60 -19.96 6.85
CA ARG A 293 -18.33 -21.00 5.85
C ARG A 293 -17.17 -20.56 4.96
N ILE A 294 -16.02 -21.19 5.15
CA ILE A 294 -14.80 -20.86 4.44
C ILE A 294 -14.46 -21.96 3.43
N GLY A 295 -14.49 -21.61 2.15
CA GLY A 295 -14.06 -22.50 1.08
C GLY A 295 -12.54 -22.62 1.07
N TYR A 296 -12.00 -23.82 0.80
CA TYR A 296 -10.58 -24.01 0.55
C TYR A 296 -10.37 -24.97 -0.62
N PRO A 297 -9.49 -24.66 -1.58
CA PRO A 297 -9.26 -25.49 -2.74
C PRO A 297 -8.56 -26.82 -2.35
N VAL A 298 -9.12 -27.94 -2.82
CA VAL A 298 -8.50 -29.27 -2.74
C VAL A 298 -8.19 -29.82 -4.14
N THR A 299 -8.86 -29.27 -5.15
CA THR A 299 -8.60 -29.54 -6.57
C THR A 299 -8.70 -28.24 -7.35
N PHE A 300 -8.11 -28.21 -8.51
CA PHE A 300 -8.35 -27.16 -9.50
C PHE A 300 -8.70 -27.77 -10.86
N THR A 301 -9.48 -27.06 -11.66
CA THR A 301 -9.82 -27.41 -13.02
C THR A 301 -9.17 -26.44 -13.98
N ALA A 302 -8.26 -26.92 -14.82
CA ALA A 302 -7.63 -26.18 -15.91
C ALA A 302 -7.81 -26.91 -17.22
N ASN A 303 -8.20 -26.21 -18.29
CA ASN A 303 -8.42 -26.79 -19.63
C ASN A 303 -9.37 -28.01 -19.63
N GLY A 304 -10.35 -28.03 -18.73
CA GLY A 304 -11.31 -29.13 -18.59
C GLY A 304 -10.82 -30.36 -17.79
N GLU A 305 -9.57 -30.34 -17.33
CA GLU A 305 -9.00 -31.42 -16.51
C GLU A 305 -8.99 -31.03 -15.02
N VAL A 306 -9.43 -31.95 -14.17
CA VAL A 306 -9.39 -31.80 -12.70
C VAL A 306 -8.07 -32.35 -12.18
N GLN A 307 -7.33 -31.55 -11.43
CA GLN A 307 -6.06 -31.90 -10.82
C GLN A 307 -6.16 -31.72 -9.29
N ALA A 308 -5.51 -32.60 -8.54
CA ALA A 308 -5.38 -32.44 -7.10
C ALA A 308 -4.47 -31.26 -6.77
N LEU A 309 -4.80 -30.52 -5.74
CA LEU A 309 -3.97 -29.46 -5.20
C LEU A 309 -3.32 -29.98 -3.91
N GLU A 310 -2.01 -29.97 -3.88
CA GLU A 310 -1.25 -30.27 -2.67
C GLU A 310 -1.05 -28.97 -1.90
N ASN A 311 -1.65 -28.91 -0.72
CA ASN A 311 -1.47 -27.79 0.20
C ASN A 311 -0.20 -27.98 1.02
N SER A 312 0.49 -26.88 1.37
CA SER A 312 1.66 -26.93 2.23
C SER A 312 1.28 -27.38 3.66
N ALA A 313 2.27 -27.88 4.40
CA ALA A 313 2.07 -28.22 5.81
C ALA A 313 1.64 -26.99 6.63
N GLN A 314 2.10 -25.80 6.25
CA GLN A 314 1.75 -24.54 6.90
C GLN A 314 0.29 -24.15 6.62
N PHE A 315 -0.19 -24.37 5.39
CA PHE A 315 -1.60 -24.14 5.07
C PHE A 315 -2.52 -25.12 5.77
N SER A 316 -2.10 -26.36 5.97
CA SER A 316 -2.84 -27.34 6.79
C SER A 316 -3.06 -26.81 8.22
N LYS A 317 -2.04 -26.20 8.83
CA LYS A 317 -2.19 -25.54 10.15
C LYS A 317 -3.14 -24.35 10.10
N THR A 318 -3.13 -23.59 9.00
CA THR A 318 -4.12 -22.51 8.80
C THR A 318 -5.55 -23.02 8.86
N LEU A 319 -5.82 -24.14 8.19
CA LEU A 319 -7.16 -24.78 8.22
C LEU A 319 -7.53 -25.27 9.63
N GLU A 320 -6.59 -25.89 10.34
CA GLU A 320 -6.80 -26.32 11.75
C GLU A 320 -7.15 -25.12 12.66
N VAL A 321 -6.48 -23.99 12.51
CA VAL A 321 -6.79 -22.77 13.28
C VAL A 321 -8.18 -22.25 12.96
N LEU A 322 -8.56 -22.18 11.68
CA LEU A 322 -9.89 -21.73 11.27
C LEU A 322 -11.00 -22.64 11.85
N GLU A 323 -10.84 -23.94 11.77
CA GLU A 323 -11.79 -24.91 12.30
C GLU A 323 -11.90 -24.83 13.84
N ALA A 324 -10.76 -24.71 14.54
CA ALA A 324 -10.71 -24.56 16.00
C ALA A 324 -11.42 -23.30 16.50
N GLN A 325 -11.49 -22.24 15.67
CA GLN A 325 -12.24 -21.01 15.96
C GLN A 325 -13.70 -21.08 15.53
N GLY A 326 -14.17 -22.26 15.11
CA GLY A 326 -15.57 -22.51 14.78
C GLY A 326 -15.99 -22.16 13.36
N ALA A 327 -15.05 -21.96 12.45
CA ALA A 327 -15.36 -21.87 11.03
C ALA A 327 -15.78 -23.25 10.48
N VAL A 328 -16.67 -23.26 9.50
CA VAL A 328 -17.08 -24.45 8.76
C VAL A 328 -16.25 -24.51 7.48
N LEU A 329 -15.25 -25.38 7.45
CA LEU A 329 -14.40 -25.58 6.29
C LEU A 329 -15.11 -26.36 5.19
N VAL A 330 -15.10 -25.86 3.97
CA VAL A 330 -15.76 -26.47 2.82
C VAL A 330 -14.73 -26.74 1.73
N PRO A 331 -14.40 -28.01 1.42
CA PRO A 331 -13.51 -28.31 0.31
C PRO A 331 -14.16 -27.94 -1.02
N ILE A 332 -13.43 -27.24 -1.87
CA ILE A 332 -13.92 -26.81 -3.18
C ILE A 332 -12.97 -27.21 -4.30
N ASN A 333 -13.52 -27.28 -5.51
CA ASN A 333 -12.75 -27.26 -6.75
C ASN A 333 -12.69 -25.83 -7.27
N LEU A 334 -11.48 -25.30 -7.48
CA LEU A 334 -11.28 -23.96 -8.02
C LEU A 334 -11.05 -24.05 -9.53
N ARG A 335 -11.92 -23.47 -10.34
CA ARG A 335 -11.71 -23.37 -11.78
C ARG A 335 -10.65 -22.27 -12.06
N ILE A 336 -9.71 -22.59 -12.93
CA ILE A 336 -8.75 -21.61 -13.46
C ILE A 336 -9.32 -21.07 -14.77
N ALA A 337 -9.49 -19.76 -14.86
CA ALA A 337 -9.93 -19.10 -16.08
C ALA A 337 -8.84 -19.11 -17.16
N ASP A 338 -9.25 -19.01 -18.42
CA ASP A 338 -8.32 -18.88 -19.53
C ASP A 338 -7.66 -17.49 -19.56
N ALA A 339 -6.38 -17.43 -19.28
CA ALA A 339 -5.59 -16.20 -19.28
C ALA A 339 -4.85 -15.93 -20.62
N SER A 340 -5.12 -16.68 -21.66
CA SER A 340 -4.34 -16.63 -22.93
C SER A 340 -4.31 -15.25 -23.61
N GLY A 341 -5.33 -14.41 -23.39
CA GLY A 341 -5.42 -13.04 -23.89
C GLY A 341 -4.92 -11.94 -22.94
N TYR A 342 -4.68 -12.30 -21.67
CA TYR A 342 -4.45 -11.34 -20.59
C TYR A 342 -3.24 -10.42 -20.83
N GLU A 343 -2.06 -10.99 -21.11
CA GLU A 343 -0.85 -10.19 -21.31
C GLU A 343 -1.04 -9.14 -22.39
N LYS A 344 -1.61 -9.51 -23.54
CA LYS A 344 -1.84 -8.58 -24.65
C LYS A 344 -2.76 -7.41 -24.27
N LEU A 345 -3.80 -7.70 -23.50
CA LEU A 345 -4.74 -6.68 -22.98
C LEU A 345 -4.03 -5.74 -22.00
N LEU A 346 -3.31 -6.30 -21.03
CA LEU A 346 -2.59 -5.53 -20.01
C LEU A 346 -1.53 -4.62 -20.63
N LEU A 347 -0.69 -5.13 -21.54
CA LEU A 347 0.33 -4.31 -22.20
C LEU A 347 -0.28 -3.16 -23.01
N SER A 348 -1.45 -3.37 -23.60
CA SER A 348 -2.17 -2.30 -24.31
C SER A 348 -2.73 -1.23 -23.37
N ASP A 349 -3.24 -1.64 -22.20
CA ASP A 349 -3.70 -0.70 -21.17
C ASP A 349 -2.52 0.13 -20.65
N VAL A 350 -1.42 -0.52 -20.26
CA VAL A 350 -0.22 0.16 -19.76
C VAL A 350 0.27 1.22 -20.75
N LYS A 351 0.30 0.89 -22.05
CA LYS A 351 0.70 1.85 -23.08
C LYS A 351 -0.18 3.10 -23.08
N GLU A 352 -1.49 2.91 -23.08
CA GLU A 352 -2.46 4.02 -23.14
C GLU A 352 -2.45 4.84 -21.86
N GLU A 353 -2.56 4.18 -20.71
CA GLU A 353 -2.63 4.82 -19.39
C GLU A 353 -1.34 5.60 -19.08
N LEU A 354 -0.17 4.98 -19.30
CA LEU A 354 1.11 5.63 -19.04
C LEU A 354 1.35 6.80 -19.98
N ASN A 355 1.07 6.67 -21.28
CA ASN A 355 1.16 7.79 -22.22
C ASN A 355 0.20 8.92 -21.84
N GLY A 356 -1.04 8.59 -21.43
CA GLY A 356 -2.01 9.55 -20.96
C GLY A 356 -1.56 10.31 -19.71
N TYR A 357 -0.92 9.64 -18.76
CA TYR A 357 -0.34 10.25 -17.58
C TYR A 357 0.84 11.16 -17.93
N LEU A 358 1.81 10.65 -18.70
CA LEU A 358 3.02 11.39 -19.09
C LEU A 358 2.70 12.67 -19.89
N ALA A 359 1.73 12.61 -20.78
CA ALA A 359 1.31 13.78 -21.57
C ALA A 359 0.73 14.91 -20.70
N LYS A 360 0.03 14.57 -19.62
CA LYS A 360 -0.60 15.53 -18.69
C LYS A 360 0.38 16.05 -17.64
N ARG A 361 1.37 15.25 -17.23
CA ARG A 361 2.28 15.59 -16.16
C ARG A 361 3.31 16.63 -16.63
N THR A 362 3.29 17.80 -16.01
CA THR A 362 4.25 18.88 -16.31
C THR A 362 5.57 18.68 -15.55
N GLY A 363 6.67 19.24 -16.10
CA GLY A 363 7.98 19.26 -15.44
C GLY A 363 8.74 17.94 -15.46
N LEU A 364 8.25 16.90 -16.16
CA LEU A 364 8.99 15.67 -16.42
C LEU A 364 9.86 15.80 -17.66
N PRO A 365 11.02 15.12 -17.71
CA PRO A 365 11.91 15.11 -18.89
C PRO A 365 11.32 14.35 -20.07
N VAL A 366 10.33 13.51 -19.86
CA VAL A 366 9.68 12.66 -20.87
C VAL A 366 8.17 12.90 -20.91
N LYS A 367 7.56 12.75 -22.08
CA LYS A 367 6.12 12.99 -22.33
C LYS A 367 5.41 11.79 -22.94
N SER A 368 6.12 10.72 -23.20
CA SER A 368 5.59 9.49 -23.77
C SER A 368 6.43 8.28 -23.37
N LEU A 369 5.87 7.09 -23.52
CA LEU A 369 6.58 5.83 -23.32
C LEU A 369 7.79 5.72 -24.27
N THR A 370 7.64 6.17 -25.52
CA THR A 370 8.77 6.19 -26.49
C THR A 370 9.91 7.07 -26.01
N GLU A 371 9.61 8.26 -25.45
CA GLU A 371 10.63 9.15 -24.89
C GLU A 371 11.24 8.57 -23.60
N LEU A 372 10.46 7.87 -22.78
CA LEU A 372 10.93 7.18 -21.59
C LEU A 372 11.92 6.07 -21.97
N ILE A 373 11.59 5.24 -22.95
CA ILE A 373 12.48 4.20 -23.48
C ILE A 373 13.80 4.82 -23.97
N LYS A 374 13.69 5.88 -24.79
CA LYS A 374 14.86 6.59 -25.29
C LYS A 374 15.71 7.22 -24.17
N PHE A 375 15.08 7.81 -23.17
CA PHE A 375 15.78 8.36 -22.00
C PHE A 375 16.63 7.29 -21.30
N ASN A 376 16.05 6.09 -21.12
CA ASN A 376 16.78 4.97 -20.52
C ASN A 376 17.96 4.52 -21.41
N GLU A 377 17.79 4.51 -22.75
CA GLU A 377 18.83 4.15 -23.71
C GLU A 377 19.98 5.18 -23.77
N ASP A 378 19.65 6.46 -23.66
CA ASP A 378 20.65 7.56 -23.73
C ASP A 378 21.41 7.71 -22.39
N ARG A 379 20.95 7.11 -21.33
CA ARG A 379 21.55 7.20 -20.01
C ARG A 379 22.74 6.26 -19.90
N ASP A 380 23.91 6.81 -19.51
CA ASP A 380 25.24 6.16 -19.46
C ASP A 380 25.23 4.65 -19.15
N GLY A 381 25.20 3.84 -20.19
CA GLY A 381 25.82 2.52 -20.35
C GLY A 381 25.52 1.38 -19.38
N LYS A 382 24.88 1.61 -18.23
CA LYS A 382 24.67 0.56 -17.22
C LYS A 382 23.22 0.07 -17.08
N ASP A 383 22.25 0.85 -17.57
CA ASP A 383 20.82 0.57 -17.43
C ASP A 383 20.10 0.35 -18.77
N THR A 384 20.82 0.41 -19.89
CA THR A 384 20.19 0.49 -21.23
C THR A 384 19.68 -0.83 -21.77
N ASP A 385 20.22 -1.95 -21.31
CA ASP A 385 19.94 -3.26 -21.91
C ASP A 385 18.75 -4.00 -21.29
N HIS A 386 18.12 -3.45 -20.24
CA HIS A 386 17.10 -4.17 -19.47
C HIS A 386 15.76 -3.44 -19.42
N GLN A 387 15.09 -3.34 -20.58
CA GLN A 387 13.71 -2.86 -20.66
C GLN A 387 12.90 -3.62 -21.74
N PRO A 388 12.94 -4.96 -21.76
CA PRO A 388 12.29 -5.73 -22.82
C PRO A 388 10.78 -5.53 -22.82
N ASP A 389 10.18 -5.40 -21.64
CA ASP A 389 8.73 -5.29 -21.53
C ASP A 389 8.22 -3.88 -21.91
N LEU A 390 8.99 -2.80 -21.63
CA LEU A 390 8.63 -1.47 -22.14
C LEU A 390 8.60 -1.43 -23.68
N LYS A 391 9.49 -2.15 -24.34
CA LYS A 391 9.49 -2.26 -25.81
C LYS A 391 8.26 -3.02 -26.31
N LYS A 392 7.93 -4.17 -25.70
CA LYS A 392 6.69 -4.90 -26.00
C LYS A 392 5.45 -4.03 -25.80
N ILE A 393 5.39 -3.28 -24.68
CA ILE A 393 4.28 -2.35 -24.39
C ILE A 393 4.20 -1.29 -25.50
N ASN A 394 5.32 -0.67 -25.88
CA ASN A 394 5.35 0.36 -26.91
C ASN A 394 4.91 -0.14 -28.28
N ASP A 395 5.20 -1.41 -28.60
CA ASP A 395 4.82 -2.06 -29.85
C ASP A 395 3.38 -2.61 -29.83
N SER A 396 2.73 -2.64 -28.67
CA SER A 396 1.35 -3.12 -28.54
C SER A 396 0.40 -2.29 -29.40
N THR A 397 -0.46 -2.99 -30.18
CA THR A 397 -1.47 -2.40 -31.06
C THR A 397 -2.78 -3.15 -30.90
N LEU A 398 -3.70 -2.59 -30.11
CA LEU A 398 -5.08 -3.08 -30.03
C LEU A 398 -6.03 -1.91 -30.29
N ASP A 399 -7.04 -2.19 -31.09
CA ASP A 399 -8.15 -1.25 -31.25
C ASP A 399 -8.87 -1.07 -29.90
N PRO A 400 -9.14 0.19 -29.45
CA PRO A 400 -9.72 0.45 -28.16
C PRO A 400 -11.08 -0.24 -27.90
N ALA A 401 -11.96 -0.30 -28.91
CA ALA A 401 -13.27 -0.94 -28.76
C ALA A 401 -13.16 -2.46 -28.61
N SER A 402 -12.30 -3.08 -29.41
CA SER A 402 -12.01 -4.51 -29.32
C SER A 402 -11.35 -4.87 -27.99
N ARG A 403 -10.46 -4.00 -27.48
CA ARG A 403 -9.80 -4.15 -26.19
C ARG A 403 -10.81 -4.16 -25.04
N GLU A 404 -11.71 -3.16 -25.01
CA GLU A 404 -12.73 -3.04 -23.96
C GLU A 404 -13.67 -4.26 -23.92
N THR A 405 -14.08 -4.75 -25.10
CA THR A 405 -14.91 -5.97 -25.21
C THR A 405 -14.16 -7.18 -24.64
N ALA A 406 -12.89 -7.37 -25.05
CA ALA A 406 -12.08 -8.49 -24.58
C ALA A 406 -11.78 -8.43 -23.07
N TRP A 407 -11.56 -7.23 -22.52
CA TRP A 407 -11.44 -7.05 -21.06
C TRP A 407 -12.71 -7.45 -20.32
N ASN A 408 -13.87 -7.03 -20.82
CA ASN A 408 -15.15 -7.37 -20.19
C ASN A 408 -15.39 -8.89 -20.18
N GLU A 409 -15.10 -9.58 -21.29
CA GLU A 409 -15.21 -11.04 -21.39
C GLU A 409 -14.24 -11.73 -20.42
N LEU A 410 -12.97 -11.33 -20.41
CA LEU A 410 -11.94 -11.87 -19.54
C LEU A 410 -12.30 -11.68 -18.05
N ILE A 411 -12.66 -10.47 -17.66
CA ILE A 411 -13.04 -10.16 -16.26
C ILE A 411 -14.25 -11.01 -15.83
N GLN A 412 -15.25 -11.19 -16.69
CA GLN A 412 -16.42 -12.01 -16.37
C GLN A 412 -16.03 -13.49 -16.19
N ASP A 413 -15.14 -14.02 -17.01
CA ASP A 413 -14.66 -15.38 -16.84
C ASP A 413 -13.93 -15.55 -15.50
N PHE A 414 -13.01 -14.62 -15.17
CA PHE A 414 -12.31 -14.66 -13.86
C PHE A 414 -13.25 -14.46 -12.67
N ARG A 415 -14.26 -13.58 -12.77
CA ARG A 415 -15.28 -13.41 -11.73
C ARG A 415 -16.02 -14.70 -11.45
N SER A 416 -16.39 -15.43 -12.50
CA SER A 416 -17.12 -16.69 -12.34
C SER A 416 -16.32 -17.74 -11.55
N THR A 417 -14.97 -17.71 -11.60
CA THR A 417 -14.13 -18.64 -10.82
C THR A 417 -14.26 -18.45 -9.30
N VAL A 418 -14.64 -17.25 -8.86
CA VAL A 418 -14.86 -16.91 -7.45
C VAL A 418 -16.36 -16.97 -7.09
N ASP A 419 -17.21 -16.40 -7.95
CA ASP A 419 -18.66 -16.29 -7.68
C ASP A 419 -19.35 -17.66 -7.62
N GLU A 420 -19.00 -18.57 -8.53
CA GLU A 420 -19.64 -19.90 -8.61
C GLU A 420 -19.42 -20.73 -7.34
N PRO A 421 -18.20 -20.95 -6.82
CA PRO A 421 -18.03 -21.71 -5.57
C PRO A 421 -18.64 -20.99 -4.36
N ILE A 422 -18.53 -19.66 -4.27
CA ILE A 422 -19.15 -18.88 -3.18
C ILE A 422 -20.67 -19.10 -3.18
N LYS A 423 -21.31 -18.97 -4.34
CA LYS A 423 -22.76 -19.15 -4.47
C LYS A 423 -23.17 -20.60 -4.24
N THR A 424 -22.51 -21.56 -4.88
CA THR A 424 -22.87 -22.99 -4.86
C THR A 424 -22.78 -23.57 -3.46
N HIS A 425 -21.75 -23.20 -2.72
CA HIS A 425 -21.49 -23.71 -1.37
C HIS A 425 -21.92 -22.75 -0.26
N THR A 426 -22.51 -21.60 -0.61
CA THR A 426 -22.94 -20.56 0.35
C THR A 426 -21.76 -20.15 1.27
N LEU A 427 -20.62 -19.77 0.65
CA LEU A 427 -19.42 -19.41 1.39
C LEU A 427 -19.43 -17.94 1.79
N ASP A 428 -18.82 -17.64 2.93
CA ASP A 428 -18.51 -16.27 3.36
C ASP A 428 -17.23 -15.75 2.70
N ALA A 429 -16.23 -16.63 2.52
CA ALA A 429 -14.94 -16.33 1.89
C ALA A 429 -14.30 -17.61 1.37
N ILE A 430 -13.22 -17.44 0.58
CA ILE A 430 -12.31 -18.52 0.21
C ILE A 430 -10.94 -18.20 0.82
N VAL A 431 -10.25 -19.24 1.33
CA VAL A 431 -8.86 -19.16 1.75
C VAL A 431 -8.03 -20.14 0.92
N SER A 432 -6.86 -19.72 0.51
CA SER A 432 -5.90 -20.57 -0.19
C SER A 432 -4.50 -20.38 0.37
N ASP A 433 -3.66 -21.37 0.16
CA ASP A 433 -2.22 -21.22 0.31
C ASP A 433 -1.74 -20.11 -0.63
N PHE A 434 -0.87 -19.22 -0.14
CA PHE A 434 -0.31 -18.16 -0.98
C PHE A 434 0.40 -18.72 -2.22
N ASP A 435 1.08 -19.87 -2.08
CA ASP A 435 1.82 -20.53 -3.16
C ASP A 435 0.94 -21.03 -4.33
N THR A 436 -0.39 -21.05 -4.14
CA THR A 436 -1.33 -21.40 -5.23
C THR A 436 -1.54 -20.26 -6.24
N ASN A 437 -0.94 -19.10 -6.02
CA ASN A 437 -1.06 -17.90 -6.87
C ASN A 437 -2.52 -17.45 -7.11
N SER A 438 -3.43 -17.74 -6.18
CA SER A 438 -4.84 -17.36 -6.30
C SER A 438 -5.06 -15.87 -6.47
N TYR A 439 -4.10 -15.03 -5.97
CA TYR A 439 -4.13 -13.59 -6.12
C TYR A 439 -4.21 -13.13 -7.59
N PHE A 440 -3.62 -13.89 -8.52
CA PHE A 440 -3.67 -13.56 -9.95
C PHE A 440 -5.11 -13.48 -10.46
N GLY A 441 -5.89 -14.53 -10.26
CA GLY A 441 -7.29 -14.57 -10.70
C GLY A 441 -8.17 -13.56 -9.99
N VAL A 442 -7.93 -13.36 -8.69
CA VAL A 442 -8.65 -12.37 -7.87
C VAL A 442 -8.37 -10.94 -8.34
N ALA A 443 -7.12 -10.64 -8.75
CA ALA A 443 -6.76 -9.34 -9.30
C ALA A 443 -7.43 -9.07 -10.64
N VAL A 444 -7.43 -10.04 -11.56
CA VAL A 444 -8.10 -9.93 -12.89
C VAL A 444 -9.62 -9.78 -12.73
N ALA A 445 -10.23 -10.49 -11.79
CA ALA A 445 -11.65 -10.34 -11.45
C ALA A 445 -11.99 -8.93 -10.90
N GLY A 446 -10.99 -8.17 -10.46
CA GLY A 446 -11.19 -6.90 -9.75
C GLY A 446 -11.75 -7.08 -8.35
N TYR A 447 -11.63 -8.27 -7.76
CA TYR A 447 -12.16 -8.64 -6.45
C TYR A 447 -11.16 -8.40 -5.32
N PRO A 448 -11.62 -8.27 -4.07
CA PRO A 448 -10.74 -8.03 -2.94
C PRO A 448 -10.03 -9.30 -2.49
N GLY A 449 -8.80 -9.12 -2.01
CA GLY A 449 -8.02 -10.16 -1.35
C GLY A 449 -7.16 -9.58 -0.24
N ILE A 450 -6.95 -10.36 0.80
CA ILE A 450 -6.10 -10.01 1.93
C ILE A 450 -5.15 -11.16 2.22
N THR A 451 -3.87 -10.85 2.33
CA THR A 451 -2.88 -11.81 2.81
C THR A 451 -2.58 -11.58 4.28
N VAL A 452 -2.48 -12.68 5.03
CA VAL A 452 -2.19 -12.67 6.48
C VAL A 452 -1.07 -13.67 6.75
N PRO A 453 -0.05 -13.30 7.54
CA PRO A 453 1.01 -14.23 7.92
C PRO A 453 0.46 -15.53 8.51
N SER A 454 1.00 -16.66 8.07
CA SER A 454 0.59 -18.00 8.53
C SER A 454 1.70 -18.76 9.27
N GLY A 455 2.90 -18.20 9.35
CA GLY A 455 4.07 -18.76 10.02
C GLY A 455 5.33 -18.52 9.22
N THR A 456 6.25 -19.49 9.30
CA THR A 456 7.52 -19.47 8.57
C THR A 456 7.83 -20.82 7.95
N THR A 457 8.62 -20.80 6.89
CA THR A 457 9.28 -22.00 6.36
C THR A 457 10.34 -22.51 7.34
N GLU A 458 10.94 -23.67 7.05
CA GLU A 458 12.08 -24.22 7.83
C GLU A 458 13.29 -23.25 7.84
N ASP A 459 13.47 -22.49 6.76
CA ASP A 459 14.55 -21.49 6.62
C ASP A 459 14.19 -20.13 7.26
N GLY A 460 13.05 -20.05 7.98
CA GLY A 460 12.63 -18.84 8.70
C GLY A 460 11.98 -17.75 7.82
N LEU A 461 11.71 -18.02 6.54
CA LEU A 461 11.01 -17.08 5.66
C LEU A 461 9.51 -17.06 5.95
N PRO A 462 8.87 -15.89 5.93
CA PRO A 462 7.42 -15.79 6.15
C PRO A 462 6.61 -16.60 5.17
N THR A 463 5.52 -17.20 5.67
CA THR A 463 4.46 -17.82 4.87
C THR A 463 3.15 -17.09 5.10
N ALA A 464 2.21 -17.20 4.17
CA ALA A 464 0.96 -16.47 4.25
C ALA A 464 -0.25 -17.28 3.74
N ALA A 465 -1.40 -17.00 4.30
CA ALA A 465 -2.70 -17.41 3.78
C ALA A 465 -3.34 -16.24 3.03
N HIS A 466 -3.93 -16.52 1.86
CA HIS A 466 -4.64 -15.53 1.06
C HIS A 466 -6.16 -15.75 1.18
N PHE A 467 -6.85 -14.80 1.78
CA PHE A 467 -8.32 -14.78 1.88
C PHE A 467 -8.89 -13.88 0.80
N PHE A 468 -9.90 -14.33 0.09
CA PHE A 468 -10.54 -13.56 -0.96
C PHE A 468 -12.05 -13.86 -1.07
N GLY A 469 -12.76 -12.99 -1.79
CA GLY A 469 -14.20 -13.10 -1.94
C GLY A 469 -14.71 -12.33 -3.15
N THR A 470 -16.03 -12.18 -3.23
CA THR A 470 -16.68 -11.45 -4.30
C THR A 470 -16.48 -9.93 -4.17
N ARG A 471 -16.89 -9.16 -5.18
CA ARG A 471 -16.77 -7.70 -5.18
C ARG A 471 -17.39 -7.08 -3.92
N LEU A 472 -16.67 -6.16 -3.28
CA LEU A 472 -17.07 -5.43 -2.07
C LEU A 472 -17.28 -6.32 -0.83
N SER A 473 -16.59 -7.46 -0.75
CA SER A 473 -16.60 -8.34 0.43
C SER A 473 -15.54 -7.98 1.48
N GLU A 474 -14.89 -6.83 1.39
CA GLU A 474 -13.89 -6.34 2.37
C GLU A 474 -14.38 -6.44 3.83
N PRO A 475 -15.65 -6.11 4.16
CA PRO A 475 -16.15 -6.25 5.52
C PRO A 475 -16.03 -7.69 6.06
N THR A 476 -16.40 -8.65 5.25
CA THR A 476 -16.32 -10.07 5.62
C THR A 476 -14.88 -10.56 5.65
N LEU A 477 -14.08 -10.21 4.65
CA LEU A 477 -12.67 -10.61 4.58
C LEU A 477 -11.85 -10.10 5.75
N LEU A 478 -12.02 -8.82 6.13
CA LEU A 478 -11.34 -8.24 7.28
C LEU A 478 -11.76 -8.91 8.59
N ALA A 479 -13.04 -9.20 8.78
CA ALA A 479 -13.53 -9.89 9.96
C ALA A 479 -12.95 -11.33 10.07
N VAL A 480 -12.96 -12.09 8.97
CA VAL A 480 -12.41 -13.47 8.91
C VAL A 480 -10.90 -13.45 9.10
N ALA A 481 -10.19 -12.56 8.39
CA ALA A 481 -8.75 -12.43 8.50
C ALA A 481 -8.29 -12.02 9.91
N HIS A 482 -9.02 -11.10 10.56
CA HIS A 482 -8.74 -10.71 11.94
C HIS A 482 -8.96 -11.86 12.91
N GLY A 483 -10.08 -12.59 12.80
CA GLY A 483 -10.32 -13.77 13.63
C GLY A 483 -9.22 -14.82 13.49
N TYR A 484 -8.74 -15.05 12.26
CA TYR A 484 -7.62 -15.92 11.99
C TYR A 484 -6.31 -15.38 12.62
N GLU A 485 -5.96 -14.13 12.36
CA GLU A 485 -4.76 -13.48 12.89
C GLU A 485 -4.66 -13.59 14.41
N GLN A 486 -5.75 -13.28 15.11
CA GLN A 486 -5.80 -13.31 16.58
C GLN A 486 -5.60 -14.73 17.15
N ALA A 487 -6.04 -15.75 16.44
CA ALA A 487 -5.90 -17.14 16.85
C ALA A 487 -4.52 -17.73 16.45
N ALA A 488 -4.07 -17.43 15.24
CA ALA A 488 -2.82 -17.97 14.71
C ALA A 488 -1.59 -17.37 15.34
N GLN A 489 -1.61 -16.06 15.64
CA GLN A 489 -0.45 -15.27 16.16
C GLN A 489 0.87 -15.58 15.43
N ALA A 490 0.77 -15.71 14.10
CA ALA A 490 1.82 -16.23 13.23
C ALA A 490 2.75 -15.15 12.67
N ALA A 491 2.51 -13.88 13.01
CA ALA A 491 3.35 -12.77 12.54
C ALA A 491 4.75 -12.86 13.16
N THR A 492 5.77 -12.70 12.32
CA THR A 492 7.19 -12.73 12.73
C THR A 492 7.80 -11.35 12.58
N LYS A 493 8.83 -11.09 13.38
CA LYS A 493 9.65 -9.88 13.27
C LYS A 493 10.99 -10.24 12.68
N PRO A 494 11.52 -9.46 11.72
CA PRO A 494 12.87 -9.69 11.23
C PRO A 494 13.93 -9.38 12.31
N GLU A 495 15.05 -10.08 12.26
CA GLU A 495 16.23 -9.81 13.08
C GLU A 495 17.11 -8.78 12.34
N LEU A 496 17.09 -7.50 12.76
CA LEU A 496 17.75 -6.36 12.09
C LEU A 496 18.86 -5.74 12.94
#